data_79eed90bc6672040856b342084856dfa
#
_entry.id   79eed90bc6672040856b342084856dfa
#
_cell.length_a   1.000
_cell.length_b   1.000
_cell.length_c   1.000
_cell.angle_alpha   90.00
_cell.angle_beta   90.00
_cell.angle_gamma   90.00
#
_symmetry.space_group_name_H-M   'P 1'
#
loop_
_entity.id
_entity.type
_entity.pdbx_description
1 polymer ?
#
loop_
_entity_poly.entity_id
_entity_poly.type
_entity_poly.pdbx_seq_one_letter_code
_entity_poly.pdbx_strand_id
1 'polypeptide(L)'
;MTSTGKQTLWLRWVVANAVGELFGLGATFAVGVLVMSRLENQAGVGIVLFSFLVAVASGAIEATLVGLAQWWAMHPGFPTITRRAWWQATLMGALVAYVLGYLPSTLMSLGEQASQAPAAEPPQWIMLLFTAGLGAVAGAVLSFAQWLAMRKKVERAGWWIPANMLAWLVGMPIIFWGIDAAQKGQPPLQAVLLLAGVLFLTGAVVGAIHGAFLVRLAGQTRTA
;
A
#
# COMPACT_ATOMS: atom_id res chain seq x y z
N MET A 1 -21.31 -14.54 -13.64
CA MET A 1 -20.67 -13.57 -14.56
C MET A 1 -20.14 -14.28 -15.80
N THR A 2 -20.33 -13.70 -17.00
CA THR A 2 -19.73 -14.16 -18.27
C THR A 2 -18.19 -13.97 -18.24
N SER A 3 -17.47 -14.63 -19.15
CA SER A 3 -16.01 -14.44 -19.30
C SER A 3 -15.65 -12.98 -19.57
N THR A 4 -16.37 -12.31 -20.48
CA THR A 4 -16.20 -10.88 -20.77
C THR A 4 -16.43 -10.00 -19.54
N GLY A 5 -17.45 -10.30 -18.73
CA GLY A 5 -17.71 -9.54 -17.49
C GLY A 5 -16.60 -9.70 -16.45
N LYS A 6 -15.98 -10.88 -16.35
CA LYS A 6 -14.82 -11.11 -15.47
C LYS A 6 -13.59 -10.33 -15.93
N GLN A 7 -13.32 -10.32 -17.24
CA GLN A 7 -12.19 -9.57 -17.80
C GLN A 7 -12.37 -8.07 -17.60
N THR A 8 -13.58 -7.54 -17.84
CA THR A 8 -13.88 -6.12 -17.59
C THR A 8 -13.68 -5.74 -16.12
N LEU A 9 -14.16 -6.57 -15.19
CA LEU A 9 -13.95 -6.34 -13.76
C LEU A 9 -12.47 -6.34 -13.39
N TRP A 10 -11.69 -7.30 -13.91
CA TRP A 10 -10.27 -7.39 -13.68
C TRP A 10 -9.53 -6.14 -14.18
N LEU A 11 -9.78 -5.72 -15.42
CA LEU A 11 -9.15 -4.51 -16.01
C LEU A 11 -9.51 -3.25 -15.20
N ARG A 12 -10.80 -3.05 -14.86
CA ARG A 12 -11.21 -1.92 -14.01
C ARG A 12 -10.49 -1.93 -12.68
N TRP A 13 -10.31 -3.08 -12.09
CA TRP A 13 -9.62 -3.25 -10.82
C TRP A 13 -8.13 -2.91 -10.93
N VAL A 14 -7.45 -3.41 -11.97
CA VAL A 14 -6.04 -3.09 -12.24
C VAL A 14 -5.83 -1.60 -12.42
N VAL A 15 -6.66 -0.97 -13.27
CA VAL A 15 -6.58 0.48 -13.53
C VAL A 15 -6.87 1.28 -12.26
N ALA A 16 -7.87 0.91 -11.47
CA ALA A 16 -8.21 1.58 -10.23
C ALA A 16 -7.07 1.51 -9.19
N ASN A 17 -6.37 0.38 -9.10
CA ASN A 17 -5.20 0.25 -8.23
C ASN A 17 -4.02 1.05 -8.78
N ALA A 18 -3.71 0.96 -10.08
CA ALA A 18 -2.61 1.72 -10.69
C ALA A 18 -2.76 3.24 -10.50
N VAL A 19 -3.95 3.76 -10.75
CA VAL A 19 -4.27 5.19 -10.56
C VAL A 19 -4.35 5.54 -9.07
N GLY A 20 -4.95 4.67 -8.26
CA GLY A 20 -5.05 4.84 -6.80
C GLY A 20 -3.69 4.93 -6.13
N GLU A 21 -2.75 4.04 -6.46
CA GLU A 21 -1.39 4.06 -5.92
C GLU A 21 -0.61 5.27 -6.43
N LEU A 22 -0.70 5.60 -7.72
CA LEU A 22 -0.03 6.77 -8.27
C LEU A 22 -0.41 8.05 -7.50
N PHE A 23 -1.70 8.31 -7.32
CA PHE A 23 -2.15 9.54 -6.66
C PHE A 23 -2.17 9.41 -5.12
N GLY A 24 -2.51 8.25 -4.59
CA GLY A 24 -2.60 8.01 -3.15
C GLY A 24 -1.23 8.00 -2.49
N LEU A 25 -0.38 7.08 -2.90
CA LEU A 25 0.98 6.98 -2.36
C LEU A 25 1.86 8.15 -2.83
N GLY A 26 1.64 8.66 -4.04
CA GLY A 26 2.29 9.87 -4.53
C GLY A 26 2.01 11.09 -3.66
N ALA A 27 0.75 11.32 -3.27
CA ALA A 27 0.38 12.40 -2.35
C ALA A 27 0.98 12.16 -0.93
N THR A 28 0.99 10.92 -0.46
CA THR A 28 1.63 10.54 0.82
C THR A 28 3.13 10.86 0.79
N PHE A 29 3.83 10.53 -0.29
CA PHE A 29 5.25 10.89 -0.45
C PHE A 29 5.46 12.40 -0.53
N ALA A 30 4.61 13.14 -1.24
CA ALA A 30 4.71 14.58 -1.30
C ALA A 30 4.57 15.23 0.08
N VAL A 31 3.62 14.75 0.91
CA VAL A 31 3.50 15.18 2.31
C VAL A 31 4.77 14.86 3.10
N GLY A 32 5.31 13.64 2.94
CA GLY A 32 6.55 13.23 3.58
C GLY A 32 7.72 14.16 3.24
N VAL A 33 7.94 14.43 1.94
CA VAL A 33 9.01 15.34 1.47
C VAL A 33 8.81 16.74 2.01
N LEU A 34 7.60 17.30 1.96
CA LEU A 34 7.30 18.63 2.47
C LEU A 34 7.56 18.76 3.97
N VAL A 35 7.17 17.75 4.77
CA VAL A 35 7.41 17.77 6.21
C VAL A 35 8.89 17.58 6.51
N MET A 36 9.56 16.62 5.88
CA MET A 36 10.99 16.37 6.11
C MET A 36 11.85 17.58 5.73
N SER A 37 11.55 18.28 4.63
CA SER A 37 12.28 19.50 4.26
C SER A 37 12.16 20.63 5.29
N ARG A 38 11.09 20.66 6.09
CA ARG A 38 10.92 21.62 7.20
C ARG A 38 11.66 21.22 8.48
N LEU A 39 12.00 19.93 8.59
CA LEU A 39 12.67 19.35 9.76
C LEU A 39 14.15 19.06 9.53
N GLU A 40 14.70 19.37 8.35
CA GLU A 40 16.05 19.01 7.91
C GLU A 40 17.16 19.40 8.92
N ASN A 41 16.98 20.52 9.66
CA ASN A 41 17.92 20.99 10.66
C ASN A 41 17.51 20.68 12.10
N GLN A 42 16.54 19.81 12.30
CA GLN A 42 16.02 19.45 13.62
C GLN A 42 16.37 17.99 13.92
N ALA A 43 16.79 17.72 15.15
CA ALA A 43 17.15 16.39 15.61
C ALA A 43 16.52 16.12 17.00
N GLY A 44 16.51 14.86 17.38
CA GLY A 44 16.06 14.40 18.68
C GLY A 44 14.83 13.52 18.65
N VAL A 45 14.57 12.85 19.76
CA VAL A 45 13.51 11.85 19.91
C VAL A 45 12.12 12.41 19.51
N GLY A 46 11.83 13.67 19.84
CA GLY A 46 10.57 14.31 19.48
C GLY A 46 10.36 14.40 17.96
N ILE A 47 11.42 14.67 17.20
CA ILE A 47 11.36 14.75 15.73
C ILE A 47 11.14 13.35 15.12
N VAL A 48 11.81 12.32 15.64
CA VAL A 48 11.61 10.93 15.19
C VAL A 48 10.16 10.50 15.40
N LEU A 49 9.61 10.75 16.59
CA LEU A 49 8.21 10.41 16.90
C LEU A 49 7.21 11.21 16.06
N PHE A 50 7.46 12.50 15.86
CA PHE A 50 6.64 13.35 15.00
C PHE A 50 6.65 12.86 13.56
N SER A 51 7.82 12.53 13.02
CA SER A 51 7.97 11.96 11.66
C SER A 51 7.19 10.66 11.50
N PHE A 52 7.25 9.77 12.50
CA PHE A 52 6.46 8.54 12.52
C PHE A 52 4.96 8.84 12.47
N LEU A 53 4.47 9.76 13.31
CA LEU A 53 3.06 10.11 13.32
C LEU A 53 2.59 10.71 11.99
N VAL A 54 3.40 11.58 11.39
CA VAL A 54 3.10 12.15 10.06
C VAL A 54 3.07 11.07 9.00
N ALA A 55 4.05 10.16 9.00
CA ALA A 55 4.11 9.06 8.04
C ALA A 55 2.87 8.16 8.15
N VAL A 56 2.47 7.77 9.37
CA VAL A 56 1.26 6.96 9.59
C VAL A 56 -0.01 7.73 9.19
N ALA A 57 -0.13 8.99 9.60
CA ALA A 57 -1.30 9.81 9.29
C ALA A 57 -1.45 10.07 7.78
N SER A 58 -0.34 10.28 7.07
CA SER A 58 -0.37 10.48 5.61
C SER A 58 -0.85 9.24 4.84
N GLY A 59 -0.68 8.04 5.40
CA GLY A 59 -1.25 6.81 4.87
C GLY A 59 -2.78 6.82 4.76
N ALA A 60 -3.47 7.70 5.52
CA ALA A 60 -4.90 7.89 5.37
C ALA A 60 -5.28 8.50 4.01
N ILE A 61 -4.40 9.29 3.39
CA ILE A 61 -4.60 9.87 2.05
C ILE A 61 -4.62 8.75 1.02
N GLU A 62 -3.56 7.92 1.01
CA GLU A 62 -3.46 6.75 0.14
C GLU A 62 -4.65 5.82 0.33
N ALA A 63 -4.91 5.38 1.57
CA ALA A 63 -5.99 4.46 1.89
C ALA A 63 -7.36 4.98 1.44
N THR A 64 -7.57 6.29 1.49
CA THR A 64 -8.81 6.90 1.03
C THR A 64 -8.92 6.85 -0.49
N LEU A 65 -7.88 7.28 -1.21
CA LEU A 65 -7.89 7.31 -2.68
C LEU A 65 -7.95 5.89 -3.26
N VAL A 66 -7.10 5.00 -2.78
CA VAL A 66 -7.08 3.59 -3.20
C VAL A 66 -8.41 2.90 -2.84
N GLY A 67 -8.88 3.04 -1.60
CA GLY A 67 -10.12 2.40 -1.15
C GLY A 67 -11.35 2.86 -1.94
N LEU A 68 -11.45 4.14 -2.27
CA LEU A 68 -12.55 4.66 -3.10
C LEU A 68 -12.46 4.20 -4.55
N ALA A 69 -11.25 4.22 -5.14
CA ALA A 69 -11.01 3.71 -6.49
C ALA A 69 -11.32 2.21 -6.60
N GLN A 70 -10.88 1.42 -5.63
CA GLN A 70 -11.17 -0.01 -5.51
C GLN A 70 -12.67 -0.26 -5.39
N TRP A 71 -13.37 0.46 -4.52
CA TRP A 71 -14.82 0.30 -4.38
C TRP A 71 -15.54 0.61 -5.69
N TRP A 72 -15.18 1.69 -6.36
CA TRP A 72 -15.77 2.05 -7.66
C TRP A 72 -15.56 0.94 -8.71
N ALA A 73 -14.37 0.35 -8.73
CA ALA A 73 -14.05 -0.72 -9.68
C ALA A 73 -14.81 -2.02 -9.38
N MET A 74 -14.89 -2.41 -8.10
CA MET A 74 -15.46 -3.70 -7.71
C MET A 74 -16.99 -3.71 -7.57
N HIS A 75 -17.62 -2.54 -7.33
CA HIS A 75 -19.03 -2.44 -6.98
C HIS A 75 -19.99 -3.20 -7.93
N PRO A 76 -19.79 -3.22 -9.27
CA PRO A 76 -20.68 -3.98 -10.15
C PRO A 76 -20.64 -5.49 -9.91
N GLY A 77 -19.55 -6.04 -9.41
CA GLY A 77 -19.42 -7.45 -9.04
C GLY A 77 -19.79 -7.76 -7.59
N PHE A 78 -19.87 -6.73 -6.74
CA PHE A 78 -20.12 -6.84 -5.29
C PHE A 78 -21.09 -5.76 -4.79
N PRO A 79 -22.33 -5.72 -5.30
CA PRO A 79 -23.29 -4.64 -5.03
C PRO A 79 -23.68 -4.54 -3.55
N THR A 80 -23.55 -5.62 -2.79
CA THR A 80 -23.85 -5.67 -1.35
C THR A 80 -22.76 -5.02 -0.46
N ILE A 81 -21.54 -4.78 -1.00
CA ILE A 81 -20.46 -4.13 -0.27
C ILE A 81 -20.61 -2.62 -0.44
N THR A 82 -20.95 -1.92 0.65
CA THR A 82 -21.12 -0.47 0.63
C THR A 82 -19.79 0.27 0.55
N ARG A 83 -19.80 1.46 -0.10
CA ARG A 83 -18.64 2.34 -0.18
C ARG A 83 -18.01 2.60 1.19
N ARG A 84 -18.85 2.93 2.18
CA ARG A 84 -18.41 3.24 3.54
C ARG A 84 -17.70 2.04 4.19
N ALA A 85 -18.29 0.84 4.09
CA ALA A 85 -17.69 -0.36 4.70
C ALA A 85 -16.33 -0.70 4.08
N TRP A 86 -16.20 -0.63 2.74
CA TRP A 86 -14.95 -0.88 2.05
C TRP A 86 -13.89 0.16 2.37
N TRP A 87 -14.26 1.45 2.28
CA TRP A 87 -13.36 2.56 2.61
C TRP A 87 -12.85 2.49 4.05
N GLN A 88 -13.75 2.29 5.02
CA GLN A 88 -13.35 2.18 6.43
C GLN A 88 -12.43 0.98 6.68
N ALA A 89 -12.72 -0.18 6.08
CA ALA A 89 -11.88 -1.36 6.19
C ALA A 89 -10.49 -1.11 5.59
N THR A 90 -10.42 -0.49 4.40
CA THR A 90 -9.14 -0.12 3.77
C THR A 90 -8.37 0.88 4.62
N LEU A 91 -9.03 1.93 5.11
CA LEU A 91 -8.41 2.96 5.96
C LEU A 91 -7.81 2.36 7.23
N MET A 92 -8.60 1.58 7.97
CA MET A 92 -8.13 0.97 9.23
C MET A 92 -7.01 -0.03 9.00
N GLY A 93 -7.15 -0.89 8.00
CA GLY A 93 -6.12 -1.87 7.65
C GLY A 93 -4.82 -1.22 7.19
N ALA A 94 -4.91 -0.18 6.36
CA ALA A 94 -3.75 0.57 5.90
C ALA A 94 -3.05 1.31 7.05
N LEU A 95 -3.77 2.01 7.92
CA LEU A 95 -3.16 2.70 9.06
C LEU A 95 -2.38 1.73 9.97
N VAL A 96 -2.93 0.53 10.23
CA VAL A 96 -2.20 -0.49 10.99
C VAL A 96 -0.98 -0.99 10.21
N ALA A 97 -1.11 -1.21 8.90
CA ALA A 97 0.02 -1.60 8.04
C ALA A 97 1.12 -0.53 8.01
N TYR A 98 0.76 0.76 7.97
CA TYR A 98 1.69 1.88 8.06
C TYR A 98 2.43 1.92 9.40
N VAL A 99 1.72 1.71 10.53
CA VAL A 99 2.37 1.57 11.85
C VAL A 99 3.43 0.47 11.81
N LEU A 100 3.07 -0.72 11.33
CA LEU A 100 3.99 -1.86 11.24
C LEU A 100 5.15 -1.61 10.27
N GLY A 101 4.90 -0.90 9.15
CA GLY A 101 5.90 -0.57 8.14
C GLY A 101 6.93 0.43 8.62
N TYR A 102 6.51 1.47 9.32
CA TYR A 102 7.41 2.52 9.81
C TYR A 102 8.03 2.23 11.20
N LEU A 103 7.46 1.30 11.96
CA LEU A 103 7.96 0.97 13.30
C LEU A 103 9.43 0.53 13.32
N PRO A 104 9.91 -0.38 12.43
CA PRO A 104 11.30 -0.80 12.43
C PRO A 104 12.28 0.37 12.20
N SER A 105 12.06 1.19 11.18
CA SER A 105 12.91 2.35 10.88
C SER A 105 12.88 3.40 12.00
N THR A 106 11.71 3.60 12.62
CA THR A 106 11.57 4.50 13.78
C THR A 106 12.39 4.01 14.97
N LEU A 107 12.32 2.70 15.29
CA LEU A 107 13.11 2.12 16.38
C LEU A 107 14.61 2.18 16.11
N MET A 108 15.04 1.98 14.85
CA MET A 108 16.44 2.16 14.45
C MET A 108 16.88 3.60 14.65
N SER A 109 16.11 4.58 14.18
CA SER A 109 16.44 6.01 14.36
C SER A 109 16.49 6.44 15.83
N LEU A 110 15.62 5.87 16.68
CA LEU A 110 15.70 6.09 18.14
C LEU A 110 16.96 5.45 18.74
N GLY A 111 17.37 4.28 18.28
CA GLY A 111 18.61 3.61 18.67
C GLY A 111 19.85 4.39 18.25
N GLU A 112 19.88 4.94 17.05
CA GLU A 112 20.97 5.81 16.54
C GLU A 112 21.08 7.10 17.36
N GLN A 113 19.96 7.72 17.71
CA GLN A 113 19.95 8.88 18.62
C GLN A 113 20.55 8.54 20.00
N ALA A 114 20.32 7.33 20.50
CA ALA A 114 20.85 6.90 21.79
C ALA A 114 22.34 6.50 21.73
N SER A 115 22.79 5.84 20.65
CA SER A 115 24.16 5.34 20.49
C SER A 115 25.12 6.33 19.83
N GLN A 116 24.60 7.39 19.18
CA GLN A 116 25.35 8.34 18.36
C GLN A 116 26.17 7.68 17.22
N ALA A 117 25.81 6.47 16.84
CA ALA A 117 26.47 5.71 15.79
C ALA A 117 25.44 5.35 14.69
N PRO A 118 25.76 5.60 13.41
CA PRO A 118 24.88 5.20 12.31
C PRO A 118 24.80 3.67 12.23
N ALA A 119 23.63 3.14 11.97
CA ALA A 119 23.46 1.72 11.69
C ALA A 119 24.08 1.37 10.32
N ALA A 120 24.72 0.20 10.24
CA ALA A 120 25.23 -0.28 8.96
C ALA A 120 24.06 -0.62 8.02
N GLU A 121 24.08 -0.04 6.81
CA GLU A 121 23.07 -0.35 5.80
C GLU A 121 23.27 -1.78 5.25
N PRO A 122 22.23 -2.62 5.28
CA PRO A 122 22.34 -3.95 4.71
C PRO A 122 22.43 -3.90 3.18
N PRO A 123 23.02 -4.93 2.53
CA PRO A 123 23.04 -5.03 1.07
C PRO A 123 21.63 -4.95 0.46
N GLN A 124 21.51 -4.34 -0.73
CA GLN A 124 20.24 -4.10 -1.41
C GLN A 124 19.35 -5.35 -1.52
N TRP A 125 19.92 -6.52 -1.84
CA TRP A 125 19.14 -7.75 -1.95
C TRP A 125 18.51 -8.18 -0.62
N ILE A 126 19.18 -7.94 0.51
CA ILE A 126 18.64 -8.18 1.84
C ILE A 126 17.48 -7.23 2.10
N MET A 127 17.63 -5.94 1.76
CA MET A 127 16.55 -4.95 1.87
C MET A 127 15.32 -5.36 1.06
N LEU A 128 15.51 -5.85 -0.19
CA LEU A 128 14.41 -6.32 -1.02
C LEU A 128 13.71 -7.56 -0.44
N LEU A 129 14.43 -8.48 0.21
CA LEU A 129 13.83 -9.61 0.92
C LEU A 129 13.02 -9.16 2.14
N PHE A 130 13.57 -8.24 2.94
CA PHE A 130 12.84 -7.67 4.08
C PHE A 130 11.57 -6.93 3.63
N THR A 131 11.65 -6.13 2.57
CA THR A 131 10.49 -5.41 2.05
C THR A 131 9.45 -6.34 1.45
N ALA A 132 9.85 -7.46 0.84
CA ALA A 132 8.92 -8.51 0.40
C ALA A 132 8.18 -9.13 1.59
N GLY A 133 8.90 -9.51 2.64
CA GLY A 133 8.30 -10.03 3.88
C GLY A 133 7.37 -9.02 4.55
N LEU A 134 7.82 -7.76 4.65
CA LEU A 134 7.02 -6.66 5.18
C LEU A 134 5.75 -6.46 4.35
N GLY A 135 5.87 -6.48 3.02
CA GLY A 135 4.73 -6.37 2.11
C GLY A 135 3.71 -7.50 2.31
N ALA A 136 4.18 -8.75 2.48
CA ALA A 136 3.28 -9.87 2.76
C ALA A 136 2.52 -9.69 4.07
N VAL A 137 3.19 -9.23 5.14
CA VAL A 137 2.56 -8.96 6.44
C VAL A 137 1.59 -7.78 6.34
N ALA A 138 2.00 -6.68 5.73
CA ALA A 138 1.14 -5.51 5.52
C ALA A 138 -0.09 -5.85 4.67
N GLY A 139 0.10 -6.65 3.61
CA GLY A 139 -0.99 -7.16 2.78
C GLY A 139 -1.98 -8.04 3.56
N ALA A 140 -1.48 -8.89 4.49
CA ALA A 140 -2.34 -9.67 5.37
C ALA A 140 -3.17 -8.78 6.29
N VAL A 141 -2.56 -7.78 6.92
CA VAL A 141 -3.21 -6.84 7.85
C VAL A 141 -4.28 -6.02 7.14
N LEU A 142 -3.92 -5.40 6.00
CA LEU A 142 -4.85 -4.61 5.18
C LEU A 142 -6.05 -5.46 4.76
N SER A 143 -5.78 -6.63 4.19
CA SER A 143 -6.82 -7.50 3.66
C SER A 143 -7.65 -8.20 4.73
N PHE A 144 -7.12 -8.38 5.94
CA PHE A 144 -7.92 -8.87 7.06
C PHE A 144 -9.05 -7.89 7.41
N ALA A 145 -8.76 -6.59 7.46
CA ALA A 145 -9.78 -5.57 7.67
C ALA A 145 -10.81 -5.57 6.52
N GLN A 146 -10.37 -5.65 5.26
CA GLN A 146 -11.25 -5.75 4.10
C GLN A 146 -12.06 -7.07 4.10
N TRP A 147 -11.47 -8.18 4.51
CA TRP A 147 -12.18 -9.45 4.69
C TRP A 147 -13.33 -9.33 5.68
N LEU A 148 -13.19 -8.58 6.77
CA LEU A 148 -14.30 -8.34 7.71
C LEU A 148 -15.51 -7.70 7.02
N ALA A 149 -15.29 -6.81 6.03
CA ALA A 149 -16.36 -6.23 5.23
C ALA A 149 -16.98 -7.23 4.22
N MET A 150 -16.23 -8.24 3.80
CA MET A 150 -16.64 -9.23 2.78
C MET A 150 -17.24 -10.51 3.39
N ARG A 151 -16.77 -10.99 4.54
CA ARG A 151 -16.97 -12.37 5.05
C ARG A 151 -18.40 -12.84 5.16
N LYS A 152 -19.35 -11.91 5.40
CA LYS A 152 -20.78 -12.22 5.49
C LYS A 152 -21.52 -12.14 4.14
N LYS A 153 -20.87 -11.58 3.11
CA LYS A 153 -21.48 -11.22 1.83
C LYS A 153 -20.94 -12.02 0.65
N VAL A 154 -19.73 -12.56 0.81
CA VAL A 154 -19.00 -13.28 -0.24
C VAL A 154 -18.59 -14.64 0.29
N GLU A 155 -18.89 -15.69 -0.45
CA GLU A 155 -18.39 -17.02 -0.13
C GLU A 155 -16.87 -17.07 -0.35
N ARG A 156 -16.19 -17.88 0.49
CA ARG A 156 -14.73 -18.04 0.41
C ARG A 156 -13.94 -16.72 0.45
N ALA A 157 -14.53 -15.65 1.01
CA ALA A 157 -13.86 -14.35 1.16
C ALA A 157 -12.48 -14.44 1.82
N GLY A 158 -12.17 -15.51 2.58
CA GLY A 158 -10.86 -15.74 3.19
C GLY A 158 -9.71 -15.81 2.18
N TRP A 159 -9.94 -16.17 0.91
CA TRP A 159 -8.93 -16.12 -0.15
C TRP A 159 -8.43 -14.72 -0.46
N TRP A 160 -9.16 -13.69 0.00
CA TRP A 160 -8.72 -12.30 -0.13
C TRP A 160 -7.42 -12.01 0.62
N ILE A 161 -7.20 -12.68 1.78
CA ILE A 161 -6.01 -12.48 2.60
C ILE A 161 -4.74 -12.98 1.88
N PRO A 162 -4.61 -14.26 1.49
CA PRO A 162 -3.42 -14.72 0.78
C PRO A 162 -3.24 -14.05 -0.59
N ALA A 163 -4.32 -13.61 -1.24
CA ALA A 163 -4.22 -12.85 -2.48
C ALA A 163 -3.48 -11.52 -2.29
N ASN A 164 -3.79 -10.78 -1.23
CA ASN A 164 -3.11 -9.53 -0.91
C ASN A 164 -1.70 -9.74 -0.36
N MET A 165 -1.48 -10.78 0.45
CA MET A 165 -0.12 -11.16 0.87
C MET A 165 0.80 -11.37 -0.33
N LEU A 166 0.33 -12.14 -1.32
CA LEU A 166 1.10 -12.40 -2.55
C LEU A 166 1.30 -11.12 -3.38
N ALA A 167 0.27 -10.30 -3.49
CA ALA A 167 0.34 -9.06 -4.25
C ALA A 167 1.36 -8.07 -3.65
N TRP A 168 1.32 -7.86 -2.34
CA TRP A 168 2.21 -6.93 -1.66
C TRP A 168 3.61 -7.50 -1.41
N LEU A 169 3.78 -8.84 -1.34
CA LEU A 169 5.09 -9.49 -1.39
C LEU A 169 5.87 -9.09 -2.63
N VAL A 170 5.18 -8.89 -3.76
CA VAL A 170 5.79 -8.43 -5.02
C VAL A 170 5.81 -6.89 -5.10
N GLY A 171 4.75 -6.22 -4.66
CA GLY A 171 4.59 -4.77 -4.80
C GLY A 171 5.58 -3.96 -3.97
N MET A 172 5.83 -4.37 -2.72
CA MET A 172 6.69 -3.61 -1.81
C MET A 172 8.16 -3.51 -2.29
N PRO A 173 8.79 -4.60 -2.77
CA PRO A 173 10.13 -4.50 -3.37
C PRO A 173 10.21 -3.57 -4.58
N ILE A 174 9.16 -3.46 -5.40
CA ILE A 174 9.13 -2.54 -6.55
C ILE A 174 9.19 -1.09 -6.05
N ILE A 175 8.42 -0.73 -5.01
CA ILE A 175 8.43 0.61 -4.42
C ILE A 175 9.83 0.94 -3.87
N PHE A 176 10.40 0.05 -3.05
CA PHE A 176 11.70 0.30 -2.42
C PHE A 176 12.83 0.39 -3.44
N TRP A 177 12.81 -0.46 -4.47
CA TRP A 177 13.75 -0.36 -5.58
C TRP A 177 13.61 1.00 -6.30
N GLY A 178 12.38 1.46 -6.53
CA GLY A 178 12.13 2.73 -7.19
C GLY A 178 12.58 3.94 -6.37
N ILE A 179 12.38 3.91 -5.04
CA ILE A 179 12.88 4.95 -4.12
C ILE A 179 14.41 4.99 -4.15
N ASP A 180 15.08 3.83 -4.02
CA ASP A 180 16.53 3.73 -4.09
C ASP A 180 17.08 4.24 -5.43
N ALA A 181 16.44 3.87 -6.54
CA ALA A 181 16.83 4.34 -7.87
C ALA A 181 16.65 5.86 -8.02
N ALA A 182 15.57 6.44 -7.48
CA ALA A 182 15.31 7.88 -7.56
C ALA A 182 16.30 8.73 -6.72
N GLN A 183 16.87 8.16 -5.67
CA GLN A 183 17.84 8.83 -4.79
C GLN A 183 19.28 8.83 -5.34
N LYS A 184 19.58 8.08 -6.39
CA LYS A 184 20.94 7.94 -6.98
C LYS A 184 21.37 9.11 -7.86
N GLY A 185 21.15 10.36 -7.40
CA GLY A 185 21.65 11.55 -8.07
C GLY A 185 20.90 11.91 -9.36
N GLN A 186 19.66 11.46 -9.52
CA GLN A 186 18.81 11.82 -10.65
C GLN A 186 18.45 13.31 -10.60
N PRO A 187 18.34 14.01 -11.77
CA PRO A 187 17.72 15.32 -11.82
C PRO A 187 16.29 15.24 -11.21
N PRO A 188 15.84 16.28 -10.48
CA PRO A 188 14.58 16.22 -9.72
C PRO A 188 13.37 15.80 -10.56
N LEU A 189 13.25 16.30 -11.79
CA LEU A 189 12.16 15.91 -12.68
C LEU A 189 12.21 14.43 -13.05
N GLN A 190 13.41 13.89 -13.31
CA GLN A 190 13.57 12.47 -13.63
C GLN A 190 13.24 11.58 -12.43
N ALA A 191 13.66 11.98 -11.23
CA ALA A 191 13.32 11.27 -9.98
C ALA A 191 11.80 11.22 -9.77
N VAL A 192 11.10 12.34 -9.97
CA VAL A 192 9.64 12.42 -9.86
C VAL A 192 8.95 11.54 -10.91
N LEU A 193 9.38 11.58 -12.17
CA LEU A 193 8.81 10.76 -13.24
C LEU A 193 9.08 9.26 -13.00
N LEU A 194 10.26 8.91 -12.53
CA LEU A 194 10.61 7.54 -12.16
C LEU A 194 9.69 7.03 -11.04
N LEU A 195 9.56 7.80 -9.95
CA LEU A 195 8.68 7.44 -8.84
C LEU A 195 7.23 7.32 -9.29
N ALA A 196 6.71 8.26 -10.09
CA ALA A 196 5.35 8.17 -10.63
C ALA A 196 5.16 6.89 -11.45
N GLY A 197 6.12 6.55 -12.31
CA GLY A 197 6.10 5.30 -13.09
C GLY A 197 6.13 4.06 -12.21
N VAL A 198 6.97 4.05 -11.18
CA VAL A 198 7.09 2.96 -10.20
C VAL A 198 5.79 2.77 -9.43
N LEU A 199 5.17 3.85 -8.92
CA LEU A 199 3.92 3.78 -8.17
C LEU A 199 2.77 3.26 -9.05
N PHE A 200 2.67 3.77 -10.28
CA PHE A 200 1.68 3.29 -11.25
C PHE A 200 1.89 1.79 -11.56
N LEU A 201 3.14 1.38 -11.82
CA LEU A 201 3.48 -0.02 -12.08
C LEU A 201 3.16 -0.91 -10.88
N THR A 202 3.51 -0.46 -9.68
CA THR A 202 3.21 -1.20 -8.44
C THR A 202 1.72 -1.42 -8.29
N GLY A 203 0.91 -0.37 -8.43
CA GLY A 203 -0.54 -0.48 -8.36
C GLY A 203 -1.11 -1.41 -9.45
N ALA A 204 -0.56 -1.38 -10.67
CA ALA A 204 -0.94 -2.29 -11.74
C ALA A 204 -0.61 -3.75 -11.41
N VAL A 205 0.60 -4.03 -10.93
CA VAL A 205 1.05 -5.39 -10.57
C VAL A 205 0.25 -5.93 -9.38
N VAL A 206 0.14 -5.16 -8.31
CA VAL A 206 -0.65 -5.50 -7.12
C VAL A 206 -2.12 -5.72 -7.52
N GLY A 207 -2.68 -4.79 -8.31
CA GLY A 207 -4.03 -4.89 -8.85
C GLY A 207 -4.26 -6.12 -9.74
N ALA A 208 -3.27 -6.50 -10.55
CA ALA A 208 -3.36 -7.69 -11.41
C ALA A 208 -3.38 -8.98 -10.59
N ILE A 209 -2.50 -9.10 -9.59
CA ILE A 209 -2.38 -10.30 -8.76
C ILE A 209 -3.66 -10.53 -7.94
N HIS A 210 -4.03 -9.60 -7.05
CA HIS A 210 -5.23 -9.80 -6.22
C HIS A 210 -6.53 -9.62 -7.02
N GLY A 211 -6.52 -8.91 -8.15
CA GLY A 211 -7.64 -8.84 -9.08
C GLY A 211 -8.02 -10.19 -9.68
N ALA A 212 -7.03 -11.07 -9.92
CA ALA A 212 -7.30 -12.44 -10.37
C ALA A 212 -8.12 -13.25 -9.34
N PHE A 213 -7.92 -13.00 -8.05
CA PHE A 213 -8.73 -13.57 -6.99
C PHE A 213 -10.09 -12.87 -6.87
N LEU A 214 -10.12 -11.54 -7.00
CA LEU A 214 -11.35 -10.76 -6.93
C LEU A 214 -12.39 -11.25 -7.94
N VAL A 215 -12.01 -11.48 -9.20
CA VAL A 215 -12.94 -11.95 -10.24
C VAL A 215 -13.45 -13.37 -9.97
N ARG A 216 -12.70 -14.21 -9.25
CA ARG A 216 -13.17 -15.52 -8.81
C ARG A 216 -14.20 -15.38 -7.70
N LEU A 217 -14.00 -14.45 -6.77
CA LEU A 217 -14.90 -14.17 -5.66
C LEU A 217 -16.20 -13.49 -6.11
N ALA A 218 -16.16 -12.66 -7.16
CA ALA A 218 -17.35 -11.99 -7.71
C ALA A 218 -18.45 -12.97 -8.18
N GLY A 219 -18.09 -14.20 -8.55
CA GLY A 219 -19.05 -15.26 -8.88
C GLY A 219 -19.66 -15.97 -7.67
N GLN A 220 -19.26 -15.60 -6.45
CA GLN A 220 -19.60 -16.30 -5.20
C GLN A 220 -20.26 -15.37 -4.17
N THR A 221 -20.94 -14.31 -4.66
CA THR A 221 -21.71 -13.43 -3.77
C THR A 221 -22.94 -14.19 -3.23
N ARG A 222 -23.12 -14.13 -1.90
CA ARG A 222 -24.30 -14.72 -1.24
C ARG A 222 -25.54 -13.92 -1.64
N THR A 223 -26.56 -14.60 -2.12
CA THR A 223 -27.90 -14.03 -2.21
C THR A 223 -28.42 -13.87 -0.78
N ALA A 224 -28.89 -12.66 -0.45
CA ALA A 224 -29.50 -12.35 0.84
C ALA A 224 -30.80 -13.12 1.00
#